data_b0fe8b7e22544f4913079108e73ec097
#
_entry.id   b0fe8b7e22544f4913079108e73ec097
#
_cell.length_a   1.000
_cell.length_b   1.000
_cell.length_c   1.000
_cell.angle_alpha   90.00
_cell.angle_beta   90.00
_cell.angle_gamma   90.00
#
_symmetry.space_group_name_H-M   'P 1'
#
loop_
_entity.id
_entity.type
_entity.pdbx_description
1 polymer ?
#
loop_
_entity_poly.entity_id
_entity_poly.type
_entity_poly.pdbx_seq_one_letter_code
_entity_poly.pdbx_strand_id
1 'polypeptide(L)'
;VYDMDFEDSYDSEGEVNRLFYRYGRNLLRLTADFQGEIIGQKFRWLGGISYYGANIDNVDVDDLNEGKEDEDLLSDNSLYDSYVDWGMIKADQASGGKHTVLKGGLVYDTRDNEPNPFSGIWSEMQLHYVPSFLSNTDYSYGRIVLTHRQYFTLIPTWMNLAYRLSYQGNIGGEMPFYMMPFMFQTAPKLTKDGVGGSKTVRGIRRNRVVGDGFAFGNLELRGKILKTTLFKQNLYIALSAFADAGMVTQKYDFDTSGMPDVLPDDDFPDELIDLDAKEVPHLGFGGGIHFALNQNFIVTVDYGMAAKKEDGDSGLYINLNFLF
;
A
#
# COMPACT_ATOMS: atom_id res chain seq x y z
N VAL A 1 -8.94 15.51 -3.46
CA VAL A 1 -7.86 15.68 -4.45
C VAL A 1 -6.63 16.18 -3.70
N TYR A 2 -5.46 15.58 -3.90
CA TYR A 2 -4.22 16.08 -3.32
C TYR A 2 -3.63 17.12 -4.27
N ASP A 3 -3.49 18.33 -3.80
CA ASP A 3 -2.88 19.43 -4.54
C ASP A 3 -1.45 19.67 -4.06
N MET A 4 -0.48 19.52 -4.96
CA MET A 4 0.94 19.77 -4.66
C MET A 4 1.25 21.25 -4.60
N ASP A 5 0.63 22.00 -5.48
CA ASP A 5 0.91 23.43 -5.57
C ASP A 5 0.37 24.12 -4.30
N PHE A 6 -0.71 23.58 -3.70
CA PHE A 6 -1.22 24.01 -2.42
C PHE A 6 -0.29 23.62 -1.24
N GLU A 7 0.26 22.40 -1.23
CA GLU A 7 1.25 22.00 -0.22
C GLU A 7 2.56 22.81 -0.37
N ASP A 8 2.96 23.11 -1.61
CA ASP A 8 4.19 23.87 -1.90
C ASP A 8 4.01 25.38 -1.75
N SER A 9 2.75 25.89 -1.67
CA SER A 9 2.44 27.30 -1.41
C SER A 9 2.65 27.70 0.06
N TYR A 10 3.17 26.78 0.87
CA TYR A 10 3.52 27.04 2.25
C TYR A 10 4.30 28.34 2.38
N ASP A 11 3.68 29.29 3.01
CA ASP A 11 4.30 30.52 3.50
C ASP A 11 4.33 30.45 5.04
N SER A 12 5.44 30.82 5.65
CA SER A 12 5.56 30.86 7.11
C SER A 12 4.56 31.83 7.78
N GLU A 13 3.97 32.72 7.01
CA GLU A 13 2.92 33.65 7.45
C GLU A 13 1.50 33.14 7.17
N GLY A 14 1.33 32.00 6.46
CA GLY A 14 0.05 31.45 6.04
C GLY A 14 -0.55 30.44 7.05
N GLU A 15 -1.88 30.29 7.02
CA GLU A 15 -2.61 29.34 7.86
C GLU A 15 -2.38 27.88 7.40
N VAL A 16 -2.00 27.69 6.13
CA VAL A 16 -1.69 26.37 5.56
C VAL A 16 -0.22 26.04 5.70
N ASN A 17 0.09 24.87 6.17
CA ASN A 17 1.46 24.42 6.33
C ASN A 17 1.65 22.99 5.80
N ARG A 18 2.92 22.56 5.72
CA ARG A 18 3.33 21.22 5.27
C ARG A 18 2.66 20.03 6.02
N LEU A 19 1.93 20.28 7.11
CA LEU A 19 1.26 19.28 7.92
C LEU A 19 -0.23 19.14 7.57
N PHE A 20 -0.78 20.05 6.76
CA PHE A 20 -2.21 20.11 6.42
C PHE A 20 -2.78 18.74 6.00
N TYR A 21 -2.10 18.00 5.12
CA TYR A 21 -2.53 16.66 4.66
C TYR A 21 -2.08 15.51 5.58
N ARG A 22 -1.49 15.79 6.74
CA ARG A 22 -0.87 14.77 7.58
C ARG A 22 -1.68 14.53 8.85
N TYR A 23 -1.69 13.28 9.26
CA TYR A 23 -2.18 12.86 10.58
C TYR A 23 -1.21 11.85 11.19
N GLY A 24 -1.22 11.75 12.51
CA GLY A 24 -0.44 10.79 13.28
C GLY A 24 -1.10 9.41 13.23
N ARG A 25 -0.32 8.35 13.03
CA ARG A 25 -0.79 6.97 13.12
C ARG A 25 0.23 6.09 13.82
N ASN A 26 -0.12 5.58 14.99
CA ASN A 26 0.62 4.56 15.68
C ASN A 26 -0.05 3.20 15.46
N LEU A 27 0.69 2.23 14.91
CA LEU A 27 0.15 0.91 14.58
C LEU A 27 0.92 -0.20 15.30
N LEU A 28 0.20 -0.98 16.12
CA LEU A 28 0.66 -2.28 16.60
C LEU A 28 -0.01 -3.39 15.79
N ARG A 29 0.77 -4.20 15.11
CA ARG A 29 0.30 -5.39 14.40
C ARG A 29 1.00 -6.62 14.90
N LEU A 30 0.23 -7.59 15.39
CA LEU A 30 0.69 -8.93 15.74
C LEU A 30 -0.02 -9.95 14.85
N THR A 31 0.72 -10.89 14.28
CA THR A 31 0.17 -11.88 13.36
C THR A 31 0.76 -13.25 13.63
N ALA A 32 -0.10 -14.26 13.67
CA ALA A 32 0.27 -15.67 13.69
C ALA A 32 -0.45 -16.40 12.56
N ASP A 33 0.30 -16.91 11.60
CA ASP A 33 -0.21 -17.62 10.43
C ASP A 33 0.38 -19.03 10.39
N PHE A 34 -0.44 -20.01 10.07
CA PHE A 34 -0.09 -21.40 9.92
C PHE A 34 -0.46 -21.87 8.51
N GLN A 35 0.38 -22.69 7.92
CA GLN A 35 0.11 -23.34 6.65
C GLN A 35 0.35 -24.84 6.79
N GLY A 36 -0.49 -25.64 6.10
CA GLY A 36 -0.34 -27.08 6.03
C GLY A 36 -0.65 -27.60 4.63
N GLU A 37 -0.11 -28.76 4.31
CA GLU A 37 -0.30 -29.41 3.02
C GLU A 37 -1.72 -30.00 2.92
N ILE A 38 -2.33 -29.89 1.73
CA ILE A 38 -3.57 -30.59 1.37
C ILE A 38 -3.23 -31.69 0.36
N ILE A 39 -2.55 -31.33 -0.75
CA ILE A 39 -2.13 -32.27 -1.80
C ILE A 39 -0.67 -31.97 -2.15
N GLY A 40 0.25 -32.71 -1.54
CA GLY A 40 1.68 -32.48 -1.66
C GLY A 40 2.04 -31.05 -1.24
N GLN A 41 3.25 -30.63 -1.50
CA GLN A 41 3.70 -29.27 -1.11
C GLN A 41 3.08 -28.15 -1.96
N LYS A 42 2.43 -28.47 -3.07
CA LYS A 42 1.93 -27.50 -4.04
C LYS A 42 0.61 -26.86 -3.63
N PHE A 43 -0.28 -27.60 -3.00
CA PHE A 43 -1.59 -27.11 -2.58
C PHE A 43 -1.70 -27.15 -1.06
N ARG A 44 -1.83 -25.99 -0.47
CA ARG A 44 -1.76 -25.77 0.98
C ARG A 44 -3.00 -25.03 1.48
N TRP A 45 -3.41 -25.31 2.70
CA TRP A 45 -4.33 -24.46 3.44
C TRP A 45 -3.54 -23.44 4.26
N LEU A 46 -4.14 -22.33 4.56
CA LEU A 46 -3.65 -21.38 5.56
C LEU A 46 -4.75 -21.05 6.55
N GLY A 47 -4.36 -20.77 7.77
CA GLY A 47 -5.24 -20.25 8.81
C GLY A 47 -4.43 -19.38 9.75
N GLY A 48 -5.05 -18.36 10.31
CA GLY A 48 -4.31 -17.47 11.19
C GLY A 48 -5.18 -16.46 11.91
N ILE A 49 -4.52 -15.72 12.79
CA ILE A 49 -5.09 -14.63 13.56
C ILE A 49 -4.15 -13.43 13.53
N SER A 50 -4.72 -12.25 13.39
CA SER A 50 -3.97 -11.00 13.50
C SER A 50 -4.66 -10.06 14.45
N TYR A 51 -3.87 -9.33 15.22
CA TYR A 51 -4.33 -8.21 16.02
C TYR A 51 -3.81 -6.91 15.40
N TYR A 52 -4.68 -5.93 15.27
CA TYR A 52 -4.37 -4.58 14.84
C TYR A 52 -4.83 -3.60 15.92
N GLY A 53 -3.89 -2.85 16.47
CA GLY A 53 -4.19 -1.70 17.32
C GLY A 53 -3.74 -0.45 16.58
N ALA A 54 -4.67 0.35 16.11
CA ALA A 54 -4.44 1.63 15.44
C ALA A 54 -4.83 2.75 16.37
N ASN A 55 -3.88 3.62 16.72
CA ASN A 55 -4.15 4.91 17.33
C ASN A 55 -3.94 5.96 16.25
N ILE A 56 -4.94 6.80 16.07
CA ILE A 56 -4.91 7.92 15.14
C ILE A 56 -5.07 9.19 15.94
N ASP A 57 -4.31 10.19 15.57
CA ASP A 57 -4.29 11.49 16.21
C ASP A 57 -3.77 12.53 15.20
N ASN A 58 -3.95 13.79 15.51
CA ASN A 58 -3.27 14.85 14.76
C ASN A 58 -1.75 14.75 14.96
N VAL A 59 -1.03 15.44 14.09
CA VAL A 59 0.38 15.70 14.34
C VAL A 59 0.50 16.60 15.55
N ASP A 60 1.34 16.23 16.51
CA ASP A 60 1.64 17.07 17.66
C ASP A 60 2.45 18.29 17.22
N VAL A 61 1.73 19.37 16.95
CA VAL A 61 2.30 20.63 16.47
C VAL A 61 3.05 21.36 17.56
N ASP A 62 2.62 21.21 18.81
CA ASP A 62 3.28 21.82 19.96
C ASP A 62 4.71 21.29 20.14
N ASP A 63 4.88 19.96 20.05
CA ASP A 63 6.21 19.31 20.06
C ASP A 63 7.09 19.81 18.89
N LEU A 64 6.51 20.03 17.72
CA LEU A 64 7.24 20.51 16.53
C LEU A 64 7.58 21.99 16.61
N ASN A 65 6.84 22.77 17.38
CA ASN A 65 7.05 24.19 17.59
C ASN A 65 7.97 24.49 18.79
N GLU A 66 8.31 23.48 19.59
CA GLU A 66 9.20 23.66 20.74
C GLU A 66 10.56 24.25 20.31
N GLY A 67 10.88 25.42 20.83
CA GLY A 67 12.14 26.12 20.57
C GLY A 67 12.23 26.87 19.25
N LYS A 68 11.13 27.05 18.53
CA LYS A 68 11.07 27.90 17.34
C LYS A 68 10.77 29.36 17.72
N GLU A 69 11.14 30.27 16.80
CA GLU A 69 10.74 31.67 16.86
C GLU A 69 9.31 31.84 16.32
N ASP A 70 8.63 32.93 16.70
CA ASP A 70 7.22 33.17 16.37
C ASP A 70 6.93 33.11 14.85
N GLU A 71 7.89 33.53 14.03
CA GLU A 71 7.82 33.52 12.56
C GLU A 71 7.98 32.11 11.92
N ASP A 72 8.47 31.13 12.69
CA ASP A 72 8.67 29.75 12.26
C ASP A 72 7.63 28.76 12.80
N LEU A 73 6.65 29.25 13.56
CA LEU A 73 5.61 28.42 14.16
C LEU A 73 4.74 27.79 13.07
N LEU A 74 4.46 26.51 13.24
CA LEU A 74 3.52 25.77 12.39
C LEU A 74 2.11 25.96 12.98
N SER A 75 1.15 26.19 12.10
CA SER A 75 -0.28 26.17 12.45
C SER A 75 -0.74 24.74 12.73
N ASP A 76 -1.75 24.59 13.58
CA ASP A 76 -2.43 23.32 13.88
C ASP A 76 -3.57 23.02 12.90
N ASN A 77 -3.72 23.81 11.83
CA ASN A 77 -4.71 23.58 10.79
C ASN A 77 -4.49 22.22 10.12
N SER A 78 -5.45 21.32 10.24
CA SER A 78 -5.38 19.93 9.80
C SER A 78 -6.62 19.55 9.00
N LEU A 79 -6.42 19.07 7.80
CA LEU A 79 -7.51 18.50 6.98
C LEU A 79 -8.17 17.29 7.68
N TYR A 80 -7.42 16.59 8.53
CA TYR A 80 -7.97 15.49 9.31
C TYR A 80 -9.08 15.94 10.26
N ASP A 81 -8.87 17.03 10.99
CA ASP A 81 -9.88 17.60 11.90
C ASP A 81 -11.09 18.08 11.13
N SER A 82 -10.86 18.77 10.00
CA SER A 82 -11.95 19.19 9.13
C SER A 82 -12.82 18.01 8.68
N TYR A 83 -12.21 16.88 8.31
CA TYR A 83 -12.96 15.67 7.93
C TYR A 83 -13.73 15.05 9.09
N VAL A 84 -13.24 15.15 10.32
CA VAL A 84 -13.95 14.71 11.54
C VAL A 84 -15.11 15.67 11.85
N ASP A 85 -14.87 16.97 11.82
CA ASP A 85 -15.87 18.01 12.12
C ASP A 85 -17.03 18.01 11.11
N TRP A 86 -16.72 17.74 9.83
CA TRP A 86 -17.73 17.59 8.79
C TRP A 86 -18.47 16.23 8.82
N GLY A 87 -18.04 15.32 9.70
CA GLY A 87 -18.64 13.98 9.82
C GLY A 87 -18.25 13.01 8.69
N MET A 88 -17.33 13.39 7.81
CA MET A 88 -16.79 12.50 6.77
C MET A 88 -16.01 11.36 7.38
N ILE A 89 -15.29 11.61 8.46
CA ILE A 89 -14.74 10.61 9.37
C ILE A 89 -15.65 10.52 10.57
N LYS A 90 -16.24 9.35 10.82
CA LYS A 90 -17.11 9.15 11.97
C LYS A 90 -16.35 9.38 13.27
N ALA A 91 -16.97 10.06 14.24
CA ALA A 91 -16.33 10.40 15.50
C ALA A 91 -15.81 9.19 16.29
N ASP A 92 -16.48 8.04 16.18
CA ASP A 92 -16.06 6.78 16.80
C ASP A 92 -14.89 6.09 16.07
N GLN A 93 -14.53 6.54 14.87
CA GLN A 93 -13.37 6.11 14.11
C GLN A 93 -12.17 7.04 14.27
N ALA A 94 -12.38 8.29 14.66
CA ALA A 94 -11.36 9.34 14.64
C ALA A 94 -10.11 8.99 15.48
N SER A 95 -10.26 8.31 16.60
CA SER A 95 -9.11 7.88 17.42
C SER A 95 -8.54 6.50 17.04
N GLY A 96 -9.06 5.87 15.97
CA GLY A 96 -8.67 4.52 15.59
C GLY A 96 -9.39 3.44 16.41
N GLY A 97 -8.79 2.27 16.53
CA GLY A 97 -9.40 1.14 17.25
C GLY A 97 -8.54 -0.12 17.25
N LYS A 98 -9.07 -1.14 17.90
CA LYS A 98 -8.41 -2.45 18.05
C LYS A 98 -9.26 -3.52 17.36
N HIS A 99 -8.65 -4.28 16.46
CA HIS A 99 -9.33 -5.30 15.67
C HIS A 99 -8.60 -6.62 15.72
N THR A 100 -9.37 -7.69 15.88
CA THR A 100 -8.86 -9.06 15.72
C THR A 100 -9.35 -9.62 14.40
N VAL A 101 -8.44 -10.00 13.53
CA VAL A 101 -8.72 -10.55 12.20
C VAL A 101 -8.52 -12.05 12.23
N LEU A 102 -9.57 -12.83 11.99
CA LEU A 102 -9.51 -14.26 11.74
C LEU A 102 -9.29 -14.50 10.25
N LYS A 103 -8.37 -15.40 9.91
CA LYS A 103 -7.97 -15.66 8.53
C LYS A 103 -8.07 -17.14 8.18
N GLY A 104 -8.55 -17.42 6.97
CA GLY A 104 -8.51 -18.76 6.38
C GLY A 104 -8.31 -18.65 4.87
N GLY A 105 -7.65 -19.65 4.27
CA GLY A 105 -7.40 -19.55 2.83
C GLY A 105 -6.67 -20.75 2.24
N LEU A 106 -6.36 -20.61 0.96
CA LEU A 106 -5.71 -21.62 0.14
C LEU A 106 -4.55 -21.01 -0.63
N VAL A 107 -3.48 -21.77 -0.78
CA VAL A 107 -2.29 -21.42 -1.55
C VAL A 107 -1.96 -22.51 -2.55
N TYR A 108 -1.72 -22.13 -3.79
CA TYR A 108 -1.20 -23.00 -4.85
C TYR A 108 0.15 -22.47 -5.33
N ASP A 109 1.21 -23.27 -5.18
CA ASP A 109 2.59 -22.89 -5.45
C ASP A 109 3.32 -23.94 -6.26
N THR A 110 3.72 -23.59 -7.48
CA THR A 110 4.49 -24.43 -8.38
C THR A 110 5.78 -23.75 -8.85
N ARG A 111 6.21 -22.69 -8.16
CA ARG A 111 7.44 -21.99 -8.50
C ARG A 111 8.64 -22.93 -8.44
N ASP A 112 9.56 -22.75 -9.37
CA ASP A 112 10.84 -23.48 -9.40
C ASP A 112 11.78 -23.05 -8.27
N ASN A 113 11.69 -21.80 -7.85
CA ASN A 113 12.46 -21.24 -6.72
C ASN A 113 11.62 -20.16 -6.01
N GLU A 114 11.57 -20.19 -4.69
CA GLU A 114 10.73 -19.27 -3.95
C GLU A 114 11.25 -17.81 -3.96
N PRO A 115 12.54 -17.53 -3.61
CA PRO A 115 13.04 -16.16 -3.59
C PRO A 115 13.35 -15.57 -4.96
N ASN A 116 13.56 -16.43 -5.98
CA ASN A 116 13.99 -16.02 -7.30
C ASN A 116 13.35 -16.89 -8.40
N PRO A 117 12.03 -16.83 -8.53
CA PRO A 117 11.32 -17.69 -9.46
C PRO A 117 11.58 -17.30 -10.91
N PHE A 118 11.86 -18.31 -11.71
CA PHE A 118 12.03 -18.19 -13.17
C PHE A 118 10.83 -18.74 -13.93
N SER A 119 10.14 -19.71 -13.33
CA SER A 119 8.95 -20.35 -13.88
C SER A 119 7.98 -20.76 -12.77
N GLY A 120 6.74 -21.01 -13.16
CA GLY A 120 5.69 -21.50 -12.26
C GLY A 120 4.70 -20.44 -11.84
N ILE A 121 3.84 -20.83 -10.91
CA ILE A 121 2.68 -20.05 -10.45
C ILE A 121 2.70 -20.01 -8.93
N TRP A 122 2.30 -18.89 -8.36
CA TRP A 122 1.90 -18.77 -6.98
C TRP A 122 0.56 -18.05 -6.91
N SER A 123 -0.46 -18.72 -6.41
CA SER A 123 -1.81 -18.17 -6.25
C SER A 123 -2.27 -18.33 -4.82
N GLU A 124 -2.92 -17.30 -4.30
CA GLU A 124 -3.43 -17.25 -2.94
C GLU A 124 -4.84 -16.70 -2.93
N MET A 125 -5.71 -17.33 -2.17
CA MET A 125 -7.02 -16.82 -1.79
C MET A 125 -7.14 -16.84 -0.29
N GLN A 126 -7.49 -15.71 0.31
CA GLN A 126 -7.75 -15.59 1.73
C GLN A 126 -9.14 -14.98 1.96
N LEU A 127 -9.80 -15.46 3.00
CA LEU A 127 -10.98 -14.85 3.60
C LEU A 127 -10.60 -14.36 4.98
N HIS A 128 -10.91 -13.11 5.25
CA HIS A 128 -10.67 -12.44 6.52
C HIS A 128 -12.01 -12.07 7.13
N TYR A 129 -12.16 -12.30 8.41
CA TYR A 129 -13.32 -11.89 9.18
C TYR A 129 -12.89 -11.15 10.44
N VAL A 130 -13.48 -10.00 10.67
CA VAL A 130 -13.28 -9.18 11.86
C VAL A 130 -14.56 -9.17 12.67
N PRO A 131 -14.65 -9.96 13.75
CA PRO A 131 -15.82 -9.96 14.62
C PRO A 131 -15.75 -8.80 15.61
N SER A 132 -16.88 -8.09 15.83
CA SER A 132 -16.95 -7.01 16.81
C SER A 132 -16.66 -7.49 18.25
N PHE A 133 -17.07 -8.71 18.61
CA PHE A 133 -16.86 -9.26 19.96
C PHE A 133 -15.37 -9.55 20.30
N LEU A 134 -14.46 -9.55 19.34
CA LEU A 134 -13.00 -9.62 19.54
C LEU A 134 -12.30 -8.29 19.25
N SER A 135 -13.03 -7.23 19.14
CA SER A 135 -12.56 -5.87 18.85
C SER A 135 -13.01 -4.94 19.99
N ASN A 136 -12.45 -3.75 20.06
CA ASN A 136 -12.94 -2.72 20.99
C ASN A 136 -13.86 -1.70 20.28
N THR A 137 -14.33 -2.05 19.09
CA THR A 137 -15.23 -1.27 18.26
C THR A 137 -16.44 -2.12 17.87
N ASP A 138 -17.54 -1.48 17.49
CA ASP A 138 -18.74 -2.17 17.03
C ASP A 138 -18.64 -2.67 15.58
N TYR A 139 -17.53 -2.37 14.90
CA TYR A 139 -17.29 -2.72 13.51
C TYR A 139 -17.05 -4.23 13.33
N SER A 140 -17.82 -4.81 12.43
CA SER A 140 -17.66 -6.19 11.99
C SER A 140 -17.70 -6.24 10.47
N TYR A 141 -16.72 -6.87 9.84
CA TYR A 141 -16.63 -6.92 8.39
C TYR A 141 -15.89 -8.16 7.90
N GLY A 142 -16.12 -8.49 6.64
CA GLY A 142 -15.41 -9.55 5.93
C GLY A 142 -14.62 -9.00 4.75
N ARG A 143 -13.45 -9.58 4.47
CA ARG A 143 -12.65 -9.25 3.27
C ARG A 143 -12.24 -10.49 2.53
N ILE A 144 -12.22 -10.40 1.21
CA ILE A 144 -11.56 -11.37 0.34
C ILE A 144 -10.25 -10.79 -0.17
N VAL A 145 -9.21 -11.62 -0.20
CA VAL A 145 -7.89 -11.27 -0.71
C VAL A 145 -7.48 -12.31 -1.73
N LEU A 146 -7.22 -11.87 -2.95
CA LEU A 146 -6.78 -12.71 -4.05
C LEU A 146 -5.43 -12.21 -4.57
N THR A 147 -4.47 -13.09 -4.72
CA THR A 147 -3.20 -12.75 -5.37
C THR A 147 -2.78 -13.88 -6.29
N HIS A 148 -2.41 -13.53 -7.51
CA HIS A 148 -1.87 -14.45 -8.50
C HIS A 148 -0.55 -13.92 -9.03
N ARG A 149 0.47 -14.76 -9.06
CA ARG A 149 1.79 -14.48 -9.62
C ARG A 149 2.14 -15.57 -10.61
N GLN A 150 2.66 -15.20 -11.76
CA GLN A 150 3.14 -16.17 -12.74
C GLN A 150 4.45 -15.73 -13.35
N TYR A 151 5.28 -16.70 -13.63
CA TYR A 151 6.62 -16.52 -14.11
C TYR A 151 6.82 -17.35 -15.37
N PHE A 152 7.30 -16.72 -16.43
CA PHE A 152 7.56 -17.34 -17.73
C PHE A 152 9.03 -17.24 -18.07
N THR A 153 9.68 -18.35 -18.28
CA THR A 153 11.03 -18.39 -18.84
C THR A 153 10.98 -18.03 -20.32
N LEU A 154 11.55 -16.90 -20.70
CA LEU A 154 11.66 -16.47 -22.10
C LEU A 154 12.95 -17.02 -22.73
N ILE A 155 14.06 -16.80 -22.05
CA ILE A 155 15.37 -17.34 -22.43
C ILE A 155 15.91 -18.12 -21.23
N PRO A 156 16.09 -19.45 -21.35
CA PRO A 156 16.55 -20.27 -20.23
C PRO A 156 17.74 -19.67 -19.49
N THR A 157 17.62 -19.54 -18.18
CA THR A 157 18.63 -19.00 -17.27
C THR A 157 18.99 -17.51 -17.42
N TRP A 158 18.52 -16.83 -18.48
CA TRP A 158 18.87 -15.43 -18.75
C TRP A 158 17.72 -14.45 -18.65
N MET A 159 16.53 -14.81 -19.15
CA MET A 159 15.41 -13.86 -19.22
C MET A 159 14.11 -14.52 -18.82
N ASN A 160 13.35 -13.83 -17.99
CA ASN A 160 11.98 -14.20 -17.63
C ASN A 160 11.04 -12.98 -17.62
N LEU A 161 9.77 -13.27 -17.84
CA LEU A 161 8.68 -12.35 -17.65
C LEU A 161 7.92 -12.78 -16.39
N ALA A 162 7.66 -11.83 -15.50
CA ALA A 162 6.89 -12.06 -14.30
C ALA A 162 5.69 -11.11 -14.27
N TYR A 163 4.53 -11.59 -13.80
CA TYR A 163 3.43 -10.69 -13.48
C TYR A 163 2.77 -11.07 -12.16
N ARG A 164 2.16 -10.08 -11.53
CA ARG A 164 1.31 -10.22 -10.35
C ARG A 164 -0.01 -9.51 -10.59
N LEU A 165 -1.10 -10.14 -10.19
CA LEU A 165 -2.42 -9.53 -10.05
C LEU A 165 -2.88 -9.71 -8.62
N SER A 166 -3.39 -8.65 -8.00
CA SER A 166 -3.89 -8.69 -6.63
C SER A 166 -5.20 -7.92 -6.53
N TYR A 167 -6.13 -8.47 -5.77
CA TYR A 167 -7.41 -7.87 -5.46
C TYR A 167 -7.71 -8.04 -3.98
N GLN A 168 -8.20 -7.00 -3.36
CA GLN A 168 -8.77 -7.03 -2.02
C GLN A 168 -10.09 -6.29 -2.04
N GLY A 169 -11.11 -6.86 -1.42
CA GLY A 169 -12.44 -6.24 -1.38
C GLY A 169 -13.20 -6.60 -0.12
N ASN A 170 -14.07 -5.69 0.28
CA ASN A 170 -15.05 -5.90 1.33
C ASN A 170 -16.15 -6.83 0.80
N ILE A 171 -16.51 -7.87 1.55
CA ILE A 171 -17.58 -8.83 1.21
C ILE A 171 -18.78 -8.74 2.15
N GLY A 172 -18.77 -7.78 3.06
CA GLY A 172 -19.88 -7.50 3.95
C GLY A 172 -19.45 -6.84 5.25
N GLY A 173 -20.36 -6.09 5.84
CA GLY A 173 -20.11 -5.29 7.04
C GLY A 173 -19.41 -3.93 6.74
N GLU A 174 -19.19 -3.16 7.77
CA GLU A 174 -18.58 -1.84 7.70
C GLU A 174 -17.14 -1.89 8.18
N MET A 175 -16.21 -1.49 7.31
CA MET A 175 -14.79 -1.42 7.60
C MET A 175 -14.41 0.02 7.94
N PRO A 176 -13.76 0.29 9.09
CA PRO A 176 -13.30 1.63 9.43
C PRO A 176 -12.27 2.15 8.43
N PHE A 177 -12.28 3.47 8.18
CA PHE A 177 -11.41 4.10 7.19
C PHE A 177 -9.92 3.78 7.41
N TYR A 178 -9.46 3.72 8.66
CA TYR A 178 -8.06 3.47 9.01
C TYR A 178 -7.62 2.02 8.77
N MET A 179 -8.56 1.10 8.52
CA MET A 179 -8.26 -0.29 8.14
C MET A 179 -8.20 -0.51 6.62
N MET A 180 -8.73 0.41 5.81
CA MET A 180 -8.76 0.31 4.35
C MET A 180 -7.37 0.22 3.71
N PRO A 181 -6.36 1.02 4.13
CA PRO A 181 -5.05 0.99 3.50
C PRO A 181 -4.29 -0.32 3.69
N PHE A 182 -4.65 -1.13 4.70
CA PHE A 182 -3.86 -2.31 5.00
C PHE A 182 -3.98 -3.38 3.92
N MET A 183 -2.82 -3.82 3.46
CA MET A 183 -2.70 -4.92 2.54
C MET A 183 -2.46 -6.22 3.28
N PHE A 184 -3.24 -7.23 2.91
CA PHE A 184 -3.17 -8.56 3.47
C PHE A 184 -2.54 -9.51 2.44
N GLN A 185 -1.53 -10.25 2.85
CA GLN A 185 -0.88 -11.29 2.05
C GLN A 185 -0.07 -12.20 2.97
N THR A 186 0.11 -13.46 2.58
CA THR A 186 0.90 -14.42 3.35
C THR A 186 2.40 -14.26 3.15
N ALA A 187 2.83 -13.50 2.15
CA ALA A 187 4.24 -13.31 1.89
C ALA A 187 4.95 -12.67 3.10
N PRO A 188 6.23 -12.98 3.34
CA PRO A 188 6.98 -12.44 4.46
C PRO A 188 7.20 -10.93 4.39
N LYS A 189 6.86 -10.31 3.26
CA LYS A 189 6.95 -8.86 3.07
C LYS A 189 5.70 -8.19 3.59
N LEU A 190 5.82 -7.54 4.73
CA LEU A 190 4.76 -6.72 5.27
C LEU A 190 4.64 -5.44 4.44
N THR A 191 3.46 -5.21 3.89
CA THR A 191 3.08 -3.93 3.30
C THR A 191 2.30 -3.17 4.37
N LYS A 192 2.82 -2.02 4.78
CA LYS A 192 2.23 -1.22 5.87
C LYS A 192 1.17 -0.25 5.37
N ASP A 193 1.20 0.05 4.08
CA ASP A 193 0.38 1.06 3.45
C ASP A 193 -0.38 0.47 2.26
N GLY A 194 -1.36 1.21 1.74
CA GLY A 194 -2.17 0.82 0.60
C GLY A 194 -1.43 0.79 -0.72
N VAL A 195 -2.18 0.83 -1.81
CA VAL A 195 -1.61 0.78 -3.15
C VAL A 195 -0.92 2.09 -3.49
N GLY A 196 0.35 1.98 -3.89
CA GLY A 196 1.30 3.06 -4.17
C GLY A 196 2.66 2.78 -3.54
N GLY A 197 3.74 3.18 -4.22
CA GLY A 197 5.11 3.06 -3.73
C GLY A 197 5.76 1.69 -3.94
N SER A 198 6.85 1.46 -3.24
CA SER A 198 7.85 0.41 -3.51
C SER A 198 7.35 -1.04 -3.46
N LYS A 199 6.17 -1.30 -2.89
CA LYS A 199 5.67 -2.67 -2.68
C LYS A 199 4.47 -3.02 -3.56
N THR A 200 3.90 -2.06 -4.24
CA THR A 200 2.68 -2.22 -5.04
C THR A 200 2.79 -1.60 -6.41
N VAL A 201 2.51 -0.33 -6.59
CA VAL A 201 2.61 0.40 -7.86
C VAL A 201 3.70 1.45 -7.72
N ARG A 202 4.85 1.18 -8.34
CA ARG A 202 6.03 2.04 -8.31
C ARG A 202 5.79 3.30 -9.15
N GLY A 203 6.28 4.45 -8.68
CA GLY A 203 6.07 5.75 -9.32
C GLY A 203 4.91 6.54 -8.74
N ILE A 204 3.85 5.89 -8.26
CA ILE A 204 2.73 6.59 -7.63
C ILE A 204 2.92 6.74 -6.12
N ARG A 205 2.26 7.73 -5.53
CA ARG A 205 2.34 8.04 -4.10
C ARG A 205 1.79 6.92 -3.25
N ARG A 206 2.31 6.82 -2.02
CA ARG A 206 1.79 5.88 -1.02
C ARG A 206 0.34 6.22 -0.68
N ASN A 207 -0.48 5.18 -0.53
CA ASN A 207 -1.92 5.33 -0.25
C ASN A 207 -2.71 6.13 -1.32
N ARG A 208 -2.19 6.24 -2.54
CA ARG A 208 -2.92 6.92 -3.62
C ARG A 208 -4.20 6.18 -4.01
N VAL A 209 -4.21 4.86 -3.93
CA VAL A 209 -5.37 4.02 -4.23
C VAL A 209 -5.84 3.38 -2.93
N VAL A 210 -6.88 3.93 -2.34
CA VAL A 210 -7.50 3.47 -1.08
C VAL A 210 -9.01 3.48 -1.21
N GLY A 211 -9.67 2.45 -0.71
CA GLY A 211 -11.11 2.27 -0.69
C GLY A 211 -11.48 0.97 -0.01
N ASP A 212 -12.75 0.65 0.05
CA ASP A 212 -13.26 -0.62 0.59
C ASP A 212 -12.73 -1.82 -0.19
N GLY A 213 -12.47 -1.64 -1.48
CA GLY A 213 -11.77 -2.61 -2.30
C GLY A 213 -10.87 -1.95 -3.33
N PHE A 214 -9.80 -2.63 -3.67
CA PHE A 214 -8.85 -2.20 -4.69
C PHE A 214 -8.23 -3.39 -5.42
N ALA A 215 -7.77 -3.13 -6.63
CA ALA A 215 -6.99 -4.07 -7.43
C ALA A 215 -5.67 -3.42 -7.86
N PHE A 216 -4.62 -4.21 -7.98
CA PHE A 216 -3.38 -3.76 -8.61
C PHE A 216 -2.68 -4.91 -9.33
N GLY A 217 -1.87 -4.55 -10.30
CA GLY A 217 -1.06 -5.48 -11.08
C GLY A 217 0.33 -4.93 -11.36
N ASN A 218 1.25 -5.85 -11.57
CA ASN A 218 2.62 -5.56 -11.95
C ASN A 218 3.02 -6.49 -13.09
N LEU A 219 3.71 -5.96 -14.07
CA LEU A 219 4.36 -6.70 -15.15
C LEU A 219 5.84 -6.33 -15.17
N GLU A 220 6.72 -7.33 -15.16
CA GLU A 220 8.15 -7.08 -15.09
C GLU A 220 8.93 -8.05 -15.98
N LEU A 221 9.69 -7.50 -16.91
CA LEU A 221 10.66 -8.22 -17.73
C LEU A 221 12.02 -8.14 -17.04
N ARG A 222 12.64 -9.29 -16.74
CA ARG A 222 13.93 -9.40 -16.05
C ARG A 222 14.94 -10.09 -16.97
N GLY A 223 16.08 -9.42 -17.22
CA GLY A 223 17.15 -9.95 -18.06
C GLY A 223 18.49 -9.93 -17.33
N LYS A 224 19.14 -11.07 -17.15
CA LYS A 224 20.50 -11.15 -16.60
C LYS A 224 21.48 -10.68 -17.66
N ILE A 225 22.34 -9.72 -17.30
CA ILE A 225 23.37 -9.18 -18.19
C ILE A 225 24.77 -9.67 -17.85
N LEU A 226 24.98 -10.09 -16.61
CA LEU A 226 26.25 -10.61 -16.13
C LEU A 226 25.99 -11.79 -15.19
N LYS A 227 26.75 -12.86 -15.35
CA LYS A 227 26.85 -13.98 -14.42
C LYS A 227 28.32 -14.23 -14.14
N THR A 228 28.72 -14.30 -12.89
CA THR A 228 30.10 -14.53 -12.48
C THR A 228 30.16 -15.22 -11.13
N THR A 229 31.34 -15.62 -10.73
CA THR A 229 31.61 -16.13 -9.37
C THR A 229 32.56 -15.16 -8.67
N LEU A 230 32.12 -14.62 -7.54
CA LEU A 230 32.90 -13.71 -6.71
C LEU A 230 33.05 -14.31 -5.32
N PHE A 231 34.29 -14.45 -4.82
CA PHE A 231 34.57 -15.06 -3.50
C PHE A 231 33.90 -16.44 -3.28
N LYS A 232 33.88 -17.28 -4.32
CA LYS A 232 33.18 -18.59 -4.35
C LYS A 232 31.65 -18.52 -4.23
N GLN A 233 31.08 -17.35 -4.41
CA GLN A 233 29.63 -17.11 -4.43
C GLN A 233 29.17 -16.82 -5.87
N ASN A 234 28.07 -17.40 -6.27
CA ASN A 234 27.48 -17.09 -7.58
C ASN A 234 26.82 -15.71 -7.55
N LEU A 235 27.30 -14.80 -8.38
CA LEU A 235 26.76 -13.46 -8.53
C LEU A 235 26.16 -13.31 -9.93
N TYR A 236 24.98 -12.72 -10.02
CA TYR A 236 24.49 -12.15 -11.28
C TYR A 236 23.99 -10.72 -11.12
N ILE A 237 24.08 -9.98 -12.22
CA ILE A 237 23.45 -8.66 -12.36
C ILE A 237 22.38 -8.79 -13.43
N ALA A 238 21.18 -8.26 -13.14
CA ALA A 238 20.07 -8.21 -14.08
C ALA A 238 19.55 -6.79 -14.23
N LEU A 239 18.99 -6.49 -15.39
CA LEU A 239 18.17 -5.31 -15.63
C LEU A 239 16.71 -5.72 -15.66
N SER A 240 15.83 -4.81 -15.25
CA SER A 240 14.39 -4.96 -15.38
C SER A 240 13.75 -3.76 -16.05
N ALA A 241 12.64 -4.01 -16.73
CA ALA A 241 11.69 -3.00 -17.15
C ALA A 241 10.31 -3.42 -16.63
N PHE A 242 9.53 -2.46 -16.11
CA PHE A 242 8.25 -2.78 -15.51
C PHE A 242 7.16 -1.77 -15.84
N ALA A 243 5.92 -2.25 -15.76
CA ALA A 243 4.70 -1.46 -15.76
C ALA A 243 3.80 -1.96 -14.64
N ASP A 244 3.33 -1.03 -13.84
CA ASP A 244 2.48 -1.27 -12.68
C ASP A 244 1.17 -0.50 -12.83
N ALA A 245 0.06 -1.03 -12.31
CA ALA A 245 -1.25 -0.37 -12.33
C ALA A 245 -2.02 -0.66 -11.05
N GLY A 246 -2.83 0.29 -10.61
CA GLY A 246 -3.73 0.11 -9.47
C GLY A 246 -5.00 0.93 -9.63
N MET A 247 -6.11 0.48 -9.03
CA MET A 247 -7.37 1.21 -9.01
C MET A 247 -8.24 0.81 -7.83
N VAL A 248 -9.10 1.72 -7.40
CA VAL A 248 -10.18 1.41 -6.46
C VAL A 248 -11.26 0.61 -7.19
N THR A 249 -11.73 -0.47 -6.60
CA THR A 249 -12.80 -1.32 -7.14
C THR A 249 -14.09 -1.22 -6.36
N GLN A 250 -13.99 -0.83 -5.09
CA GLN A 250 -15.11 -0.54 -4.21
C GLN A 250 -14.81 0.79 -3.51
N LYS A 251 -15.57 1.83 -3.83
CA LYS A 251 -15.45 3.14 -3.21
C LYS A 251 -15.83 3.03 -1.73
N TYR A 252 -15.18 3.82 -0.90
CA TYR A 252 -15.64 4.05 0.46
C TYR A 252 -16.79 5.06 0.41
N ASP A 253 -17.86 4.77 1.15
CA ASP A 253 -19.02 5.65 1.26
C ASP A 253 -18.82 6.56 2.48
N PHE A 254 -18.57 7.82 2.24
CA PHE A 254 -18.43 8.84 3.29
C PHE A 254 -19.51 9.94 3.12
N ASP A 255 -19.97 10.43 4.26
CA ASP A 255 -21.00 11.47 4.31
C ASP A 255 -20.37 12.85 4.09
N THR A 256 -20.79 13.54 3.03
CA THR A 256 -20.35 14.92 2.74
C THR A 256 -21.37 15.98 3.16
N SER A 257 -22.48 15.58 3.80
CA SER A 257 -23.56 16.52 4.15
C SER A 257 -23.16 17.59 5.18
N GLY A 258 -22.11 17.34 5.93
CA GLY A 258 -21.56 18.31 6.90
C GLY A 258 -20.48 19.21 6.32
N MET A 259 -20.05 18.98 5.10
CA MET A 259 -19.05 19.81 4.44
C MET A 259 -19.68 21.18 4.07
N PRO A 260 -18.99 22.31 4.32
CA PRO A 260 -19.45 23.61 3.88
C PRO A 260 -19.63 23.72 2.37
N ASP A 261 -20.68 24.41 1.91
CA ASP A 261 -20.92 24.66 0.48
C ASP A 261 -19.80 25.48 -0.18
N VAL A 262 -19.10 26.31 0.61
CA VAL A 262 -17.99 27.14 0.16
C VAL A 262 -16.87 27.00 1.21
N LEU A 263 -15.75 26.50 0.76
CA LEU A 263 -14.53 26.47 1.60
C LEU A 263 -13.78 27.81 1.47
N PRO A 264 -13.15 28.32 2.55
CA PRO A 264 -12.29 29.47 2.44
C PRO A 264 -11.12 29.21 1.48
N ASP A 265 -10.91 30.09 0.51
CA ASP A 265 -9.90 29.93 -0.55
C ASP A 265 -8.46 29.87 0.00
N ASP A 266 -8.22 30.52 1.15
CA ASP A 266 -6.89 30.56 1.77
C ASP A 266 -6.59 29.31 2.61
N ASP A 267 -7.62 28.61 3.11
CA ASP A 267 -7.48 27.46 4.02
C ASP A 267 -7.51 26.10 3.32
N PHE A 268 -8.07 26.05 2.12
CA PHE A 268 -8.31 24.80 1.39
C PHE A 268 -7.95 24.93 -0.10
N PRO A 269 -7.52 23.83 -0.75
CA PRO A 269 -7.33 23.85 -2.19
C PRO A 269 -8.65 24.02 -2.94
N ASP A 270 -8.62 24.62 -4.12
CA ASP A 270 -9.78 24.91 -4.98
C ASP A 270 -10.67 23.68 -5.19
N GLU A 271 -10.07 22.48 -5.30
CA GLU A 271 -10.77 21.21 -5.48
C GLU A 271 -10.34 20.19 -4.42
N LEU A 272 -10.88 20.33 -3.20
CA LEU A 272 -10.56 19.37 -2.13
C LEU A 272 -11.14 17.97 -2.42
N ILE A 273 -12.36 17.90 -2.91
CA ILE A 273 -13.09 16.65 -3.19
C ILE A 273 -13.80 16.76 -4.54
N ASP A 274 -13.50 15.85 -5.44
CA ASP A 274 -14.22 15.67 -6.68
C ASP A 274 -15.14 14.43 -6.57
N LEU A 275 -16.42 14.68 -6.27
CA LEU A 275 -17.44 13.63 -6.13
C LEU A 275 -17.85 13.01 -7.46
N ASP A 276 -17.67 13.75 -8.57
CA ASP A 276 -18.02 13.31 -9.93
C ASP A 276 -16.87 12.56 -10.61
N ALA A 277 -15.67 12.56 -10.01
CA ALA A 277 -14.52 11.88 -10.55
C ALA A 277 -14.79 10.40 -10.80
N LYS A 278 -14.50 9.96 -12.00
CA LYS A 278 -14.55 8.55 -12.35
C LYS A 278 -13.21 7.90 -12.01
N GLU A 279 -13.29 6.82 -11.28
CA GLU A 279 -12.11 6.01 -11.02
C GLU A 279 -11.50 5.50 -12.34
N VAL A 280 -10.20 5.67 -12.46
CA VAL A 280 -9.39 5.23 -13.60
C VAL A 280 -8.14 4.51 -13.10
N PRO A 281 -7.53 3.61 -13.90
CA PRO A 281 -6.27 3.00 -13.51
C PRO A 281 -5.16 4.03 -13.31
N HIS A 282 -4.50 3.97 -12.16
CA HIS A 282 -3.32 4.73 -11.82
C HIS A 282 -2.10 3.93 -12.24
N LEU A 283 -1.28 4.47 -13.14
CA LEU A 283 -0.22 3.76 -13.82
C LEU A 283 1.16 4.24 -13.39
N GLY A 284 2.08 3.30 -13.17
CA GLY A 284 3.49 3.56 -12.97
C GLY A 284 4.34 2.67 -13.87
N PHE A 285 5.51 3.16 -14.30
CA PHE A 285 6.43 2.42 -15.15
C PHE A 285 7.87 2.81 -14.84
N GLY A 286 8.80 1.96 -15.24
CA GLY A 286 10.20 2.24 -14.98
C GLY A 286 11.12 1.09 -15.29
N GLY A 287 12.31 1.15 -14.70
CA GLY A 287 13.34 0.13 -14.85
C GLY A 287 14.18 0.00 -13.59
N GLY A 288 14.94 -1.08 -13.52
CA GLY A 288 15.78 -1.36 -12.36
C GLY A 288 17.04 -2.14 -12.68
N ILE A 289 17.95 -2.15 -11.73
CA ILE A 289 19.13 -3.00 -11.70
C ILE A 289 19.06 -3.90 -10.45
N HIS A 290 19.31 -5.18 -10.66
CA HIS A 290 19.18 -6.19 -9.61
C HIS A 290 20.52 -6.92 -9.43
N PHE A 291 20.92 -7.06 -8.19
CA PHE A 291 22.12 -7.79 -7.78
C PHE A 291 21.70 -9.02 -6.98
N ALA A 292 22.05 -10.21 -7.44
CA ALA A 292 21.71 -11.43 -6.72
C ALA A 292 22.94 -12.27 -6.41
N LEU A 293 23.05 -12.63 -5.15
CA LEU A 293 24.11 -13.49 -4.63
C LEU A 293 23.49 -14.84 -4.25
N ASN A 294 24.01 -15.92 -4.81
CA ASN A 294 23.54 -17.31 -4.62
C ASN A 294 22.03 -17.51 -4.86
N GLN A 295 21.40 -16.69 -5.67
CA GLN A 295 19.99 -16.70 -6.01
C GLN A 295 19.02 -16.31 -4.85
N ASN A 296 19.48 -16.24 -3.61
CA ASN A 296 18.63 -16.03 -2.44
C ASN A 296 18.79 -14.64 -1.83
N PHE A 297 19.95 -14.03 -1.94
CA PHE A 297 20.18 -12.66 -1.51
C PHE A 297 20.10 -11.74 -2.71
N ILE A 298 19.03 -10.98 -2.82
CA ILE A 298 18.74 -10.13 -3.96
C ILE A 298 18.55 -8.70 -3.45
N VAL A 299 19.29 -7.77 -4.06
CA VAL A 299 19.10 -6.33 -3.88
C VAL A 299 18.56 -5.78 -5.18
N THR A 300 17.44 -5.09 -5.14
CA THR A 300 16.85 -4.41 -6.29
C THR A 300 16.92 -2.90 -6.09
N VAL A 301 17.29 -2.20 -7.14
CA VAL A 301 17.28 -0.74 -7.22
C VAL A 301 16.41 -0.39 -8.43
N ASP A 302 15.20 0.06 -8.16
CA ASP A 302 14.20 0.38 -9.17
C ASP A 302 13.94 1.89 -9.20
N TYR A 303 13.83 2.47 -10.39
CA TYR A 303 13.36 3.82 -10.61
C TYR A 303 12.01 3.77 -11.31
N GLY A 304 10.98 4.33 -10.68
CA GLY A 304 9.61 4.34 -11.18
C GLY A 304 9.09 5.76 -11.34
N MET A 305 8.27 5.96 -12.35
CA MET A 305 7.60 7.21 -12.66
C MET A 305 6.09 6.97 -12.75
N ALA A 306 5.29 7.91 -12.26
CA ALA A 306 3.85 7.93 -12.49
C ALA A 306 3.56 8.36 -13.92
N ALA A 307 2.49 7.79 -14.52
CA ALA A 307 2.01 8.21 -15.84
C ALA A 307 1.31 9.57 -15.79
N LYS A 308 0.77 9.94 -14.62
CA LYS A 308 0.10 11.22 -14.37
C LYS A 308 0.75 11.92 -13.18
N LYS A 309 0.94 13.23 -13.28
CA LYS A 309 1.51 14.06 -12.20
C LYS A 309 0.65 14.03 -10.93
N GLU A 310 -0.66 13.98 -11.07
CA GLU A 310 -1.61 13.88 -9.95
C GLU A 310 -1.41 12.62 -9.09
N ASP A 311 -0.89 11.53 -9.67
CA ASP A 311 -0.66 10.28 -8.98
C ASP A 311 0.70 10.22 -8.27
N GLY A 312 1.62 11.06 -8.67
CA GLY A 312 2.98 11.12 -8.18
C GLY A 312 3.95 11.61 -9.23
N ASP A 313 5.19 11.65 -8.88
CA ASP A 313 6.28 12.13 -9.74
C ASP A 313 7.17 10.96 -10.17
N SER A 314 8.14 10.68 -9.35
CA SER A 314 9.06 9.56 -9.53
C SER A 314 9.60 9.10 -8.17
N GLY A 315 10.15 7.89 -8.15
CA GLY A 315 10.73 7.34 -6.93
C GLY A 315 11.88 6.38 -7.22
N LEU A 316 12.92 6.47 -6.39
CA LEU A 316 13.99 5.49 -6.33
C LEU A 316 13.71 4.52 -5.19
N TYR A 317 13.65 3.22 -5.50
CA TYR A 317 13.28 2.17 -4.56
C TYR A 317 14.41 1.16 -4.40
N ILE A 318 14.96 1.06 -3.20
CA ILE A 318 15.97 0.06 -2.86
C ILE A 318 15.29 -1.00 -1.99
N ASN A 319 15.28 -2.24 -2.45
CA ASN A 319 14.61 -3.33 -1.75
C ASN A 319 15.49 -4.56 -1.63
N LEU A 320 15.22 -5.36 -0.60
CA LEU A 320 15.68 -6.74 -0.50
C LEU A 320 14.63 -7.65 -1.13
N ASN A 321 15.09 -8.61 -1.94
CA ASN A 321 14.31 -9.50 -2.80
C ASN A 321 13.52 -8.79 -3.92
N PHE A 322 13.02 -9.55 -4.87
CA PHE A 322 12.10 -9.04 -5.89
C PHE A 322 10.82 -8.50 -5.28
N LEU A 323 10.12 -7.66 -6.02
CA LEU A 323 8.83 -7.09 -5.59
C LEU A 323 7.80 -8.22 -5.35
N PHE A 324 7.84 -9.26 -6.19
CA PHE A 324 6.96 -10.43 -6.10
C PHE A 324 7.61 -11.67 -6.73
#